data_36839aa5cf8d0a97b5dc0da3b38f3ecb
#
_entry.id   36839aa5cf8d0a97b5dc0da3b38f3ecb
#
_cell.length_a   1.000
_cell.length_b   1.000
_cell.length_c   1.000
_cell.angle_alpha   90.00
_cell.angle_beta   90.00
_cell.angle_gamma   90.00
#
_symmetry.space_group_name_H-M   'P 1'
#
loop_
_entity.id
_entity.type
_entity.pdbx_description
1 polymer ?
#
loop_
_entity_poly.entity_id
_entity_poly.type
_entity_poly.pdbx_seq_one_letter_code
_entity_poly.pdbx_strand_id
1 'polypeptide(L)'
;MGQDLPLLLSAALGKKVNRPPVWMMRQAGRYMKIYRDLRERYPSFRERSENPELSYEISMQPFHAFKPDGVILFSDILTPLPGMGINFEIIESKGPIIEDPIRTLNQVANLRELNPSESLSFVGQVLSSLKKDVNNEATVLGFVGAPWTLAAYVVEGKSSKNYSLIKSMAFKEPDLLHKLLDPVSYTHLRAHET
;
A
#
# COMPACT_ATOMS: atom_id res chain seq x y z
N MET A 1 -25.08 20.66 -12.75
CA MET A 1 -23.87 21.37 -12.32
C MET A 1 -22.83 20.28 -12.04
N GLY A 2 -21.76 20.21 -12.85
CA GLY A 2 -20.69 19.24 -12.62
C GLY A 2 -20.00 19.57 -11.28
N GLN A 3 -19.90 18.59 -10.38
CA GLN A 3 -19.12 18.79 -9.16
C GLN A 3 -17.69 19.13 -9.55
N ASP A 4 -17.15 20.21 -9.03
CA ASP A 4 -15.75 20.56 -9.23
C ASP A 4 -14.87 19.45 -8.66
N LEU A 5 -13.92 18.98 -9.48
CA LEU A 5 -12.99 17.94 -9.05
C LEU A 5 -12.06 18.49 -7.96
N PRO A 6 -11.63 17.66 -7.00
CA PRO A 6 -10.62 18.04 -6.02
C PRO A 6 -9.36 18.61 -6.68
N LEU A 7 -8.71 19.56 -6.00
CA LEU A 7 -7.58 20.32 -6.54
C LEU A 7 -6.43 19.42 -7.03
N LEU A 8 -6.05 18.42 -6.22
CA LEU A 8 -4.97 17.49 -6.57
C LEU A 8 -5.34 16.64 -7.79
N LEU A 9 -6.58 16.15 -7.86
CA LEU A 9 -7.06 15.39 -9.01
C LEU A 9 -7.11 16.26 -10.27
N SER A 10 -7.57 17.49 -10.15
CA SER A 10 -7.60 18.45 -11.27
C SER A 10 -6.20 18.70 -11.83
N ALA A 11 -5.22 18.93 -10.94
CA ALA A 11 -3.82 19.11 -11.34
C ALA A 11 -3.24 17.85 -12.00
N ALA A 12 -3.51 16.66 -11.45
CA ALA A 12 -3.06 15.39 -12.01
C ALA A 12 -3.63 15.10 -13.42
N LEU A 13 -4.84 15.60 -13.69
CA LEU A 13 -5.48 15.53 -15.01
C LEU A 13 -5.03 16.66 -15.97
N GLY A 14 -4.02 17.45 -15.61
CA GLY A 14 -3.51 18.55 -16.43
C GLY A 14 -4.45 19.76 -16.54
N LYS A 15 -5.48 19.85 -15.68
CA LYS A 15 -6.39 21.00 -15.65
C LYS A 15 -5.73 22.20 -14.99
N LYS A 16 -6.12 23.41 -15.43
CA LYS A 16 -5.68 24.66 -14.79
C LYS A 16 -6.21 24.71 -13.34
N VAL A 17 -5.32 24.93 -12.40
CA VAL A 17 -5.63 25.12 -10.98
C VAL A 17 -5.19 26.48 -10.50
N ASN A 18 -5.84 27.00 -9.46
CA ASN A 18 -5.58 28.35 -8.90
C ASN A 18 -4.33 28.41 -7.99
N ARG A 19 -3.88 27.25 -7.50
CA ARG A 19 -2.66 27.09 -6.70
C ARG A 19 -2.13 25.65 -6.84
N PRO A 20 -0.85 25.40 -6.54
CA PRO A 20 -0.34 24.03 -6.43
C PRO A 20 -1.07 23.27 -5.33
N PRO A 21 -1.49 22.00 -5.58
CA PRO A 21 -2.01 21.16 -4.51
C PRO A 21 -0.92 20.76 -3.54
N VAL A 22 -1.28 20.59 -2.26
CA VAL A 22 -0.36 20.22 -1.19
C VAL A 22 -0.79 18.91 -0.57
N TRP A 23 0.07 17.92 -0.67
CA TRP A 23 -0.01 16.66 0.06
C TRP A 23 1.40 16.25 0.51
N MET A 24 1.53 15.85 1.76
CA MET A 24 2.82 15.44 2.31
C MET A 24 2.84 13.93 2.57
N MET A 25 3.87 13.26 2.06
CA MET A 25 4.07 11.83 2.28
C MET A 25 4.14 11.51 3.79
N ARG A 26 3.61 10.37 4.18
CA ARG A 26 3.55 9.90 5.57
C ARG A 26 2.71 10.79 6.49
N GLN A 27 1.62 11.29 5.98
CA GLN A 27 0.67 12.11 6.75
C GLN A 27 0.01 11.35 7.93
N ALA A 28 0.00 10.01 7.94
CA ALA A 28 -0.42 9.21 9.12
C ALA A 28 0.32 9.61 10.41
N GLY A 29 1.15 10.62 10.28
CA GLY A 29 1.67 11.48 11.34
C GLY A 29 2.11 10.76 12.59
N ARG A 30 3.19 9.96 12.51
CA ARG A 30 3.81 9.39 13.72
C ARG A 30 4.12 10.45 14.79
N TYR A 31 4.17 11.73 14.42
CA TYR A 31 4.35 12.87 15.33
C TYR A 31 3.06 13.31 16.02
N MET A 32 1.88 12.96 15.47
CA MET A 32 0.58 13.34 16.06
C MET A 32 0.31 12.52 17.32
N LYS A 33 -0.09 13.20 18.41
CA LYS A 33 -0.41 12.53 19.65
C LYS A 33 -1.54 11.52 19.48
N ILE A 34 -2.61 11.88 18.76
CA ILE A 34 -3.76 11.02 18.49
C ILE A 34 -3.34 9.70 17.82
N TYR A 35 -2.37 9.72 16.87
CA TYR A 35 -1.83 8.51 16.26
C TYR A 35 -1.03 7.68 17.26
N ARG A 36 -0.19 8.32 18.10
CA ARG A 36 0.61 7.60 19.09
C ARG A 36 -0.26 6.91 20.14
N ASP A 37 -1.29 7.60 20.63
CA ASP A 37 -2.25 7.05 21.60
C ASP A 37 -3.01 5.83 21.00
N LEU A 38 -3.37 5.91 19.70
CA LEU A 38 -4.00 4.79 18.99
C LEU A 38 -3.02 3.62 18.82
N ARG A 39 -1.76 3.90 18.47
CA ARG A 39 -0.72 2.89 18.33
C ARG A 39 -0.41 2.17 19.65
N GLU A 40 -0.47 2.85 20.80
CA GLU A 40 -0.31 2.24 22.11
C GLU A 40 -1.44 1.25 22.41
N ARG A 41 -2.67 1.58 22.02
CA ARG A 41 -3.84 0.68 22.18
C ARG A 41 -3.81 -0.51 21.23
N TYR A 42 -3.33 -0.29 20.00
CA TYR A 42 -3.25 -1.27 18.92
C TYR A 42 -1.80 -1.36 18.41
N PRO A 43 -0.91 -2.09 19.10
CA PRO A 43 0.51 -2.08 18.77
C PRO A 43 0.83 -2.75 17.42
N SER A 44 0.04 -3.72 16.98
CA SER A 44 0.25 -4.39 15.68
C SER A 44 0.02 -3.43 14.51
N PHE A 45 1.02 -3.29 13.65
CA PHE A 45 0.87 -2.48 12.43
C PHE A 45 -0.15 -3.11 11.48
N ARG A 46 -0.13 -4.42 11.31
CA ARG A 46 -1.08 -5.14 10.45
C ARG A 46 -2.52 -4.96 10.94
N GLU A 47 -2.75 -5.11 12.24
CA GLU A 47 -4.06 -4.85 12.82
C GLU A 47 -4.56 -3.44 12.47
N ARG A 48 -3.73 -2.41 12.65
CA ARG A 48 -4.11 -1.03 12.31
C ARG A 48 -4.36 -0.79 10.83
N SER A 49 -3.64 -1.50 9.94
CA SER A 49 -3.76 -1.32 8.48
C SER A 49 -4.79 -2.23 7.83
N GLU A 50 -5.12 -3.36 8.43
CA GLU A 50 -6.06 -4.36 7.90
C GLU A 50 -7.45 -4.28 8.55
N ASN A 51 -7.59 -3.60 9.71
CA ASN A 51 -8.89 -3.28 10.29
C ASN A 51 -9.45 -2.00 9.64
N PRO A 52 -10.67 -2.06 9.02
CA PRO A 52 -11.22 -0.92 8.27
C PRO A 52 -11.43 0.32 9.12
N GLU A 53 -11.92 0.19 10.36
CA GLU A 53 -12.21 1.33 11.24
C GLU A 53 -10.91 2.03 11.65
N LEU A 54 -9.87 1.27 12.03
CA LEU A 54 -8.58 1.83 12.45
C LEU A 54 -7.85 2.48 11.28
N SER A 55 -7.83 1.82 10.12
CA SER A 55 -7.20 2.37 8.91
C SER A 55 -7.89 3.65 8.47
N TYR A 56 -9.22 3.68 8.49
CA TYR A 56 -10.01 4.88 8.20
C TYR A 56 -9.70 6.01 9.19
N GLU A 57 -9.76 5.74 10.51
CA GLU A 57 -9.47 6.74 11.55
C GLU A 57 -8.09 7.35 11.34
N ILE A 58 -7.06 6.52 11.16
CA ILE A 58 -5.68 6.97 10.95
C ILE A 58 -5.55 7.81 9.68
N SER A 59 -6.22 7.42 8.59
CA SER A 59 -6.20 8.15 7.32
C SER A 59 -6.82 9.55 7.45
N MET A 60 -7.87 9.67 8.26
CA MET A 60 -8.61 10.93 8.45
C MET A 60 -7.95 11.89 9.45
N GLN A 61 -7.13 11.41 10.39
CA GLN A 61 -6.47 12.27 11.39
C GLN A 61 -5.74 13.49 10.79
N PRO A 62 -4.87 13.34 9.77
CA PRO A 62 -4.21 14.48 9.13
C PRO A 62 -5.18 15.38 8.36
N PHE A 63 -6.20 14.80 7.75
CA PHE A 63 -7.22 15.57 7.03
C PHE A 63 -8.00 16.49 7.96
N HIS A 64 -8.41 16.01 9.12
CA HIS A 64 -9.08 16.84 10.12
C HIS A 64 -8.17 17.91 10.69
N ALA A 65 -6.89 17.60 10.90
CA ALA A 65 -5.95 18.53 11.52
C ALA A 65 -5.44 19.63 10.57
N PHE A 66 -5.23 19.32 9.27
CA PHE A 66 -4.47 20.18 8.36
C PHE A 66 -5.18 20.48 7.03
N LYS A 67 -6.27 19.79 6.72
CA LYS A 67 -7.01 19.94 5.45
C LYS A 67 -6.10 19.94 4.21
N PRO A 68 -5.24 18.94 4.02
CA PRO A 68 -4.43 18.82 2.81
C PRO A 68 -5.30 18.50 1.58
N ASP A 69 -4.75 18.70 0.38
CA ASP A 69 -5.45 18.43 -0.88
C ASP A 69 -5.51 16.92 -1.24
N GLY A 70 -4.90 16.07 -0.43
CA GLY A 70 -4.94 14.62 -0.57
C GLY A 70 -5.08 13.91 0.76
N VAL A 71 -5.83 12.80 0.76
CA VAL A 71 -5.98 11.87 1.89
C VAL A 71 -5.53 10.50 1.43
N ILE A 72 -4.44 9.98 2.00
CA ILE A 72 -3.94 8.66 1.65
C ILE A 72 -4.51 7.59 2.58
N LEU A 73 -4.91 6.47 1.99
CA LEU A 73 -5.23 5.26 2.71
C LEU A 73 -4.04 4.83 3.60
N PHE A 74 -4.30 4.60 4.89
CA PHE A 74 -3.32 3.99 5.78
C PHE A 74 -3.26 2.48 5.54
N SER A 75 -2.21 2.01 4.88
CA SER A 75 -2.01 0.61 4.50
C SER A 75 -0.52 0.29 4.41
N ASP A 76 -0.18 -0.92 3.94
CA ASP A 76 1.18 -1.35 3.59
C ASP A 76 1.25 -1.81 2.15
N ILE A 77 2.41 -1.59 1.49
CA ILE A 77 2.64 -2.05 0.12
C ILE A 77 2.62 -3.58 -0.01
N LEU A 78 2.90 -4.30 1.08
CA LEU A 78 2.92 -5.77 1.11
C LEU A 78 1.55 -6.39 1.39
N THR A 79 0.53 -5.57 1.66
CA THR A 79 -0.85 -6.02 1.93
C THR A 79 -1.40 -7.07 0.94
N PRO A 80 -1.05 -7.07 -0.36
CA PRO A 80 -1.51 -8.10 -1.29
C PRO A 80 -0.87 -9.49 -1.10
N LEU A 81 0.31 -9.56 -0.49
CA LEU A 81 1.10 -10.80 -0.44
C LEU A 81 0.42 -11.99 0.23
N PRO A 82 -0.30 -11.84 1.37
CA PRO A 82 -1.03 -12.96 1.98
C PRO A 82 -2.08 -13.59 1.05
N GLY A 83 -2.76 -12.79 0.25
CA GLY A 83 -3.68 -13.29 -0.77
C GLY A 83 -3.02 -14.16 -1.83
N MET A 84 -1.74 -13.90 -2.12
CA MET A 84 -0.91 -14.73 -3.01
C MET A 84 -0.32 -15.97 -2.31
N GLY A 85 -0.51 -16.13 -1.00
CA GLY A 85 0.08 -17.22 -0.21
C GLY A 85 1.46 -16.89 0.38
N ILE A 86 1.90 -15.65 0.34
CA ILE A 86 3.17 -15.20 0.91
C ILE A 86 2.91 -14.50 2.25
N ASN A 87 3.21 -15.19 3.34
CA ASN A 87 3.05 -14.61 4.68
C ASN A 87 4.21 -13.68 5.02
N PHE A 88 3.89 -12.61 5.72
CA PHE A 88 4.89 -11.69 6.24
C PHE A 88 4.46 -11.12 7.60
N GLU A 89 5.43 -10.69 8.36
CA GLU A 89 5.23 -9.95 9.60
C GLU A 89 5.96 -8.61 9.56
N ILE A 90 5.45 -7.62 10.30
CA ILE A 90 6.13 -6.33 10.45
C ILE A 90 6.66 -6.21 11.87
N ILE A 91 7.96 -6.38 12.01
CA ILE A 91 8.66 -6.23 13.29
C ILE A 91 9.16 -4.79 13.39
N GLU A 92 8.77 -4.10 14.44
CA GLU A 92 8.98 -2.66 14.60
C GLU A 92 10.44 -2.21 14.42
N SER A 93 11.40 -2.99 14.90
CA SER A 93 12.84 -2.68 14.80
C SER A 93 13.51 -3.16 13.50
N LYS A 94 12.87 -4.08 12.75
CA LYS A 94 13.46 -4.77 11.59
C LYS A 94 12.71 -4.48 10.28
N GLY A 95 11.47 -3.99 10.37
CA GLY A 95 10.58 -3.85 9.22
C GLY A 95 9.91 -5.17 8.82
N PRO A 96 9.46 -5.31 7.57
CA PRO A 96 8.81 -6.52 7.10
C PRO A 96 9.79 -7.69 7.01
N ILE A 97 9.32 -8.87 7.44
CA ILE A 97 10.02 -10.15 7.34
C ILE A 97 9.07 -11.15 6.67
N ILE A 98 9.56 -11.79 5.62
CA ILE A 98 8.89 -12.88 4.90
C ILE A 98 9.56 -14.17 5.34
N GLU A 99 8.78 -15.09 5.93
CA GLU A 99 9.31 -16.33 6.51
C GLU A 99 9.89 -17.25 5.43
N ASP A 100 9.15 -17.41 4.31
CA ASP A 100 9.53 -18.26 3.18
C ASP A 100 9.78 -17.42 1.91
N PRO A 101 10.97 -16.84 1.75
CA PRO A 101 11.31 -16.06 0.56
C PRO A 101 11.26 -16.89 -0.72
N ILE A 102 10.73 -16.31 -1.80
CA ILE A 102 10.57 -16.97 -3.08
C ILE A 102 11.87 -16.91 -3.88
N ARG A 103 12.49 -18.08 -4.17
CA ARG A 103 13.78 -18.16 -4.87
C ARG A 103 13.86 -19.31 -5.86
N THR A 104 12.78 -20.05 -6.06
CA THR A 104 12.74 -21.20 -6.96
C THR A 104 11.50 -21.19 -7.83
N LEU A 105 11.57 -21.82 -9.01
CA LEU A 105 10.42 -21.98 -9.91
C LEU A 105 9.26 -22.70 -9.25
N ASN A 106 9.52 -23.68 -8.40
CA ASN A 106 8.48 -24.40 -7.69
C ASN A 106 7.72 -23.49 -6.71
N GLN A 107 8.43 -22.60 -6.00
CA GLN A 107 7.78 -21.63 -5.11
C GLN A 107 6.94 -20.63 -5.90
N VAL A 108 7.43 -20.17 -7.06
CA VAL A 108 6.64 -19.28 -7.94
C VAL A 108 5.39 -19.98 -8.47
N ALA A 109 5.51 -21.25 -8.87
CA ALA A 109 4.38 -22.05 -9.38
C ALA A 109 3.28 -22.30 -8.31
N ASN A 110 3.62 -22.19 -7.03
CA ASN A 110 2.68 -22.34 -5.91
C ASN A 110 2.02 -21.02 -5.49
N LEU A 111 2.37 -19.90 -6.09
CA LEU A 111 1.70 -18.63 -5.82
C LEU A 111 0.26 -18.67 -6.30
N ARG A 112 -0.62 -18.11 -5.48
CA ARG A 112 -2.05 -18.00 -5.81
C ARG A 112 -2.29 -16.73 -6.62
N GLU A 113 -3.25 -16.78 -7.52
CA GLU A 113 -3.79 -15.58 -8.13
C GLU A 113 -4.54 -14.77 -7.07
N LEU A 114 -4.23 -13.47 -6.98
CA LEU A 114 -4.89 -12.58 -6.04
C LEU A 114 -6.33 -12.32 -6.48
N ASN A 115 -7.29 -12.61 -5.61
CA ASN A 115 -8.65 -12.11 -5.72
C ASN A 115 -8.83 -10.90 -4.77
N PRO A 116 -8.83 -9.66 -5.30
CA PRO A 116 -8.92 -8.45 -4.47
C PRO A 116 -10.21 -8.37 -3.66
N SER A 117 -11.33 -8.84 -4.22
CA SER A 117 -12.64 -8.82 -3.54
C SER A 117 -12.67 -9.66 -2.26
N GLU A 118 -11.89 -10.74 -2.23
CA GLU A 118 -11.78 -11.61 -1.06
C GLU A 118 -10.62 -11.17 -0.14
N SER A 119 -9.44 -11.00 -0.72
CA SER A 119 -8.21 -10.79 0.05
C SER A 119 -8.00 -9.36 0.52
N LEU A 120 -8.59 -8.37 -0.18
CA LEU A 120 -8.41 -6.94 0.06
C LEU A 120 -9.74 -6.20 0.27
N SER A 121 -10.81 -6.91 0.67
CA SER A 121 -12.13 -6.32 0.87
C SER A 121 -12.10 -5.13 1.86
N PHE A 122 -11.26 -5.20 2.89
CA PHE A 122 -11.06 -4.11 3.85
C PHE A 122 -10.48 -2.84 3.19
N VAL A 123 -9.61 -2.97 2.18
CA VAL A 123 -9.08 -1.82 1.42
C VAL A 123 -10.21 -1.09 0.70
N GLY A 124 -11.09 -1.84 0.01
CA GLY A 124 -12.27 -1.29 -0.67
C GLY A 124 -13.23 -0.58 0.29
N GLN A 125 -13.46 -1.17 1.47
CA GLN A 125 -14.30 -0.57 2.51
C GLN A 125 -13.73 0.78 2.98
N VAL A 126 -12.43 0.84 3.30
CA VAL A 126 -11.80 2.09 3.76
C VAL A 126 -11.82 3.14 2.66
N LEU A 127 -11.46 2.80 1.41
CA LEU A 127 -11.48 3.75 0.30
C LEU A 127 -12.89 4.31 0.05
N SER A 128 -13.91 3.47 0.14
CA SER A 128 -15.32 3.89 -0.01
C SER A 128 -15.74 4.86 1.10
N SER A 129 -15.37 4.58 2.36
CA SER A 129 -15.64 5.45 3.51
C SER A 129 -14.90 6.78 3.39
N LEU A 130 -13.60 6.74 3.04
CA LEU A 130 -12.80 7.95 2.83
C LEU A 130 -13.40 8.82 1.72
N LYS A 131 -13.76 8.22 0.57
CA LYS A 131 -14.35 8.95 -0.55
C LYS A 131 -15.65 9.63 -0.17
N LYS A 132 -16.50 8.95 0.61
CA LYS A 132 -17.78 9.49 1.10
C LYS A 132 -17.55 10.69 2.01
N ASP A 133 -16.68 10.57 3.01
CA ASP A 133 -16.57 11.54 4.08
C ASP A 133 -15.63 12.71 3.74
N VAL A 134 -14.65 12.50 2.86
CA VAL A 134 -13.84 13.58 2.27
C VAL A 134 -14.67 14.44 1.29
N ASN A 135 -15.71 13.88 0.69
CA ASN A 135 -16.73 14.57 -0.10
C ASN A 135 -16.17 15.61 -1.10
N ASN A 136 -15.16 15.22 -1.88
CA ASN A 136 -14.46 16.09 -2.85
C ASN A 136 -13.68 17.29 -2.27
N GLU A 137 -13.61 17.47 -0.95
CA GLU A 137 -12.73 18.49 -0.35
C GLU A 137 -11.26 18.20 -0.63
N ALA A 138 -10.88 16.92 -0.77
CA ALA A 138 -9.54 16.46 -1.13
C ALA A 138 -9.61 15.22 -2.03
N THR A 139 -8.48 14.87 -2.63
CA THR A 139 -8.34 13.63 -3.43
C THR A 139 -8.02 12.47 -2.52
N VAL A 140 -8.82 11.40 -2.57
CA VAL A 140 -8.48 10.15 -1.90
C VAL A 140 -7.40 9.43 -2.72
N LEU A 141 -6.33 9.02 -2.04
CA LEU A 141 -5.18 8.37 -2.62
C LEU A 141 -5.07 6.94 -2.10
N GLY A 142 -5.11 5.96 -2.98
CA GLY A 142 -4.60 4.62 -2.73
C GLY A 142 -3.09 4.58 -2.99
N PHE A 143 -2.45 3.48 -2.60
CA PHE A 143 -1.08 3.22 -3.00
C PHE A 143 -0.82 1.72 -3.08
N VAL A 144 0.18 1.36 -3.86
CA VAL A 144 0.56 -0.03 -4.12
C VAL A 144 2.06 -0.10 -4.39
N GLY A 145 2.68 -1.19 -3.99
CA GLY A 145 4.09 -1.43 -4.30
C GLY A 145 4.27 -1.75 -5.79
N ALA A 146 5.22 -1.10 -6.45
CA ALA A 146 5.59 -1.47 -7.81
C ALA A 146 6.05 -2.95 -7.88
N PRO A 147 5.85 -3.65 -9.02
CA PRO A 147 6.19 -5.07 -9.14
C PRO A 147 7.61 -5.42 -8.70
N TRP A 148 8.58 -4.62 -9.11
CA TRP A 148 9.98 -4.78 -8.67
C TRP A 148 10.13 -4.63 -7.17
N THR A 149 9.44 -3.67 -6.56
CA THR A 149 9.52 -3.44 -5.10
C THR A 149 8.98 -4.64 -4.32
N LEU A 150 7.82 -5.16 -4.73
CA LEU A 150 7.23 -6.34 -4.10
C LEU A 150 8.11 -7.58 -4.30
N ALA A 151 8.57 -7.82 -5.52
CA ALA A 151 9.49 -8.93 -5.82
C ALA A 151 10.79 -8.82 -5.01
N ALA A 152 11.32 -7.60 -4.81
CA ALA A 152 12.52 -7.41 -4.00
C ALA A 152 12.31 -7.85 -2.55
N TYR A 153 11.20 -7.48 -1.91
CA TYR A 153 10.88 -7.96 -0.56
C TYR A 153 10.69 -9.47 -0.53
N VAL A 154 9.98 -10.01 -1.51
CA VAL A 154 9.67 -11.45 -1.61
C VAL A 154 10.93 -12.29 -1.78
N VAL A 155 11.90 -11.85 -2.56
CA VAL A 155 13.19 -12.56 -2.81
C VAL A 155 14.17 -12.35 -1.66
N GLU A 156 14.34 -11.11 -1.17
CA GLU A 156 15.25 -10.80 -0.06
C GLU A 156 14.77 -11.38 1.28
N GLY A 157 13.44 -11.50 1.47
CA GLY A 157 12.79 -11.96 2.69
C GLY A 157 12.73 -10.91 3.81
N LYS A 158 13.39 -9.77 3.61
CA LYS A 158 13.46 -8.65 4.59
C LYS A 158 13.91 -7.36 3.90
N SER A 159 13.89 -6.26 4.65
CA SER A 159 14.53 -5.02 4.19
C SER A 159 16.00 -5.23 3.87
N SER A 160 16.44 -4.82 2.69
CA SER A 160 17.82 -4.95 2.21
C SER A 160 18.35 -3.59 1.77
N LYS A 161 19.63 -3.31 2.08
CA LYS A 161 20.30 -2.09 1.61
C LYS A 161 20.75 -2.22 0.15
N ASN A 162 21.14 -3.41 -0.26
CA ASN A 162 21.84 -3.66 -1.52
C ASN A 162 20.99 -4.43 -2.54
N TYR A 163 19.93 -5.11 -2.10
CA TYR A 163 19.07 -5.95 -2.95
C TYR A 163 19.88 -6.95 -3.77
N SER A 164 20.85 -7.62 -3.12
CA SER A 164 21.83 -8.47 -3.79
C SER A 164 21.23 -9.74 -4.36
N LEU A 165 20.25 -10.33 -3.67
CA LEU A 165 19.63 -11.58 -4.12
C LEU A 165 18.78 -11.38 -5.36
N ILE A 166 17.87 -10.40 -5.35
CA ILE A 166 17.03 -10.14 -6.54
C ILE A 166 17.85 -9.64 -7.72
N LYS A 167 18.89 -8.83 -7.50
CA LYS A 167 19.81 -8.43 -8.56
C LYS A 167 20.57 -9.62 -9.12
N SER A 168 21.07 -10.52 -8.26
CA SER A 168 21.71 -11.76 -8.72
C SER A 168 20.75 -12.62 -9.53
N MET A 169 19.49 -12.75 -9.08
CA MET A 169 18.44 -13.46 -9.82
C MET A 169 18.22 -12.85 -11.21
N ALA A 170 18.18 -11.52 -11.30
CA ALA A 170 17.98 -10.82 -12.57
C ALA A 170 19.08 -11.15 -13.62
N PHE A 171 20.30 -11.40 -13.19
CA PHE A 171 21.42 -11.73 -14.09
C PHE A 171 21.63 -13.23 -14.30
N LYS A 172 21.40 -14.05 -13.27
CA LYS A 172 21.68 -15.48 -13.32
C LYS A 172 20.48 -16.33 -13.73
N GLU A 173 19.29 -15.87 -13.36
CA GLU A 173 18.02 -16.60 -13.51
C GLU A 173 16.89 -15.67 -13.99
N PRO A 174 17.07 -14.96 -15.14
CA PRO A 174 16.12 -13.96 -15.60
C PRO A 174 14.71 -14.55 -15.81
N ASP A 175 14.60 -15.80 -16.27
CA ASP A 175 13.32 -16.47 -16.48
C ASP A 175 12.57 -16.69 -15.16
N LEU A 176 13.30 -17.01 -14.08
CA LEU A 176 12.71 -17.13 -12.75
C LEU A 176 12.16 -15.78 -12.27
N LEU A 177 12.95 -14.71 -12.45
CA LEU A 177 12.51 -13.36 -12.08
C LEU A 177 11.28 -12.92 -12.89
N HIS A 178 11.27 -13.14 -14.22
CA HIS A 178 10.11 -12.79 -15.04
C HIS A 178 8.85 -13.53 -14.58
N LYS A 179 8.95 -14.85 -14.36
CA LYS A 179 7.83 -15.63 -13.83
C LYS A 179 7.34 -15.18 -12.45
N LEU A 180 8.22 -14.63 -11.61
CA LEU A 180 7.83 -14.03 -10.33
C LEU A 180 7.15 -12.67 -10.54
N LEU A 181 7.67 -11.86 -11.46
CA LEU A 181 7.10 -10.53 -11.72
C LEU A 181 5.69 -10.58 -12.32
N ASP A 182 5.35 -11.60 -13.10
CA ASP A 182 4.02 -11.73 -13.71
C ASP A 182 2.87 -11.69 -12.68
N PRO A 183 2.78 -12.62 -11.71
CA PRO A 183 1.71 -12.58 -10.71
C PRO A 183 1.79 -11.35 -9.81
N VAL A 184 3.00 -10.85 -9.52
CA VAL A 184 3.19 -9.63 -8.73
C VAL A 184 2.71 -8.39 -9.49
N SER A 185 2.93 -8.30 -10.81
CA SER A 185 2.40 -7.22 -11.64
C SER A 185 0.88 -7.24 -11.69
N TYR A 186 0.29 -8.42 -11.75
CA TYR A 186 -1.15 -8.59 -11.72
C TYR A 186 -1.77 -8.05 -10.42
N THR A 187 -1.13 -8.28 -9.28
CA THR A 187 -1.57 -7.70 -8.01
C THR A 187 -1.53 -6.18 -8.01
N HIS A 188 -0.49 -5.59 -8.64
CA HIS A 188 -0.35 -4.15 -8.77
C HIS A 188 -1.51 -3.55 -9.59
N LEU A 189 -1.85 -4.15 -10.71
CA LEU A 189 -2.94 -3.68 -11.57
C LEU A 189 -4.30 -3.81 -10.89
N ARG A 190 -4.56 -4.91 -10.19
CA ARG A 190 -5.85 -5.18 -9.55
C ARG A 190 -6.06 -4.54 -8.17
N ALA A 191 -5.02 -4.07 -7.51
CA ALA A 191 -5.14 -3.44 -6.19
C ALA A 191 -6.09 -2.22 -6.18
N HIS A 192 -6.47 -1.70 -7.32
CA HIS A 192 -7.34 -0.54 -7.51
C HIS A 192 -8.67 -0.86 -8.24
N GLU A 193 -8.94 -2.11 -8.58
CA GLU A 193 -10.18 -2.50 -9.26
C GLU A 193 -11.39 -2.66 -8.31
N THR A 194 -11.25 -2.31 -7.03
CA THR A 194 -12.32 -2.37 -6.03
C THR A 194 -13.13 -1.07 -5.96
#